data_4bd937033de1c57a754dd86439d9bad7
#
_entry.id   4bd937033de1c57a754dd86439d9bad7
#
_cell.length_a   1.000
_cell.length_b   1.000
_cell.length_c   1.000
_cell.angle_alpha   90.00
_cell.angle_beta   90.00
_cell.angle_gamma   90.00
#
_symmetry.space_group_name_H-M   'P 1'
#
loop_
_entity.id
_entity.type
_entity.pdbx_description
1 polymer ?
#
loop_
_entity_poly.entity_id
_entity_poly.type
_entity_poly.pdbx_seq_one_letter_code
_entity_poly.pdbx_strand_id
1 'polypeptide(L)'
;MQRTANRSHASLIVPRGVVLAALIIGGAGCSSSPPQITIEGQYAELSPLFIGSGSFYMTIRNAGGRDKLIEVATPLPRTVIELHDVRDNRMVRIEEIPVPARDTVELKPGSHHIMIFNMPKTIQQGSELALTLRFERSGERTVQVQFRK
;
A
#
# COMPACT_ATOMS: atom_id res chain seq x y z
N MET A 1 -69.15 -71.81 -0.68
CA MET A 1 -67.90 -72.00 -1.50
C MET A 1 -66.94 -70.90 -1.17
N GLN A 2 -65.92 -71.23 -0.40
CA GLN A 2 -64.89 -70.25 0.13
C GLN A 2 -63.77 -70.18 -0.85
N ARG A 3 -63.27 -68.97 -1.09
CA ARG A 3 -61.92 -68.74 -1.67
C ARG A 3 -61.16 -67.70 -0.82
N THR A 4 -60.17 -68.22 -0.20
CA THR A 4 -59.18 -67.56 0.61
C THR A 4 -58.29 -66.61 -0.25
N ALA A 5 -58.18 -65.36 0.15
CA ALA A 5 -57.27 -64.41 -0.44
C ALA A 5 -55.93 -64.43 0.33
N ASN A 6 -54.92 -64.79 -0.37
CA ASN A 6 -53.52 -64.77 0.11
C ASN A 6 -52.96 -63.35 0.11
N ARG A 7 -52.52 -62.82 1.26
CA ARG A 7 -51.86 -61.55 1.37
C ARG A 7 -50.37 -61.79 1.33
N SER A 8 -49.76 -61.37 0.24
CA SER A 8 -48.32 -61.34 0.09
C SER A 8 -47.78 -60.04 0.75
N HIS A 9 -47.04 -60.20 1.79
CA HIS A 9 -46.27 -59.09 2.38
C HIS A 9 -45.02 -58.84 1.55
N ALA A 10 -44.99 -57.73 0.80
CA ALA A 10 -43.77 -57.25 0.16
C ALA A 10 -42.93 -56.45 1.20
N SER A 11 -41.85 -57.06 1.61
CA SER A 11 -40.78 -56.32 2.41
C SER A 11 -40.08 -55.35 1.52
N LEU A 12 -40.24 -54.06 1.82
CA LEU A 12 -39.46 -52.98 1.24
C LEU A 12 -38.07 -52.98 1.89
N ILE A 13 -37.07 -53.41 1.13
CA ILE A 13 -35.66 -53.25 1.47
C ILE A 13 -35.28 -51.81 1.13
N VAL A 14 -35.04 -50.99 2.18
CA VAL A 14 -34.50 -49.64 2.05
C VAL A 14 -32.99 -49.75 1.85
N PRO A 15 -32.41 -49.27 0.75
CA PRO A 15 -30.96 -49.26 0.62
C PRO A 15 -30.39 -48.16 1.53
N ARG A 16 -29.47 -48.56 2.38
CA ARG A 16 -28.66 -47.65 3.19
C ARG A 16 -27.88 -46.70 2.26
N GLY A 17 -28.33 -45.45 2.18
CA GLY A 17 -27.65 -44.40 1.47
C GLY A 17 -26.26 -44.14 2.07
N VAL A 18 -25.26 -44.31 1.24
CA VAL A 18 -23.89 -43.88 1.52
C VAL A 18 -23.92 -42.37 1.56
N VAL A 19 -23.79 -41.79 2.77
CA VAL A 19 -23.56 -40.35 2.94
C VAL A 19 -22.11 -40.08 2.56
N LEU A 20 -21.91 -39.59 1.34
CA LEU A 20 -20.64 -39.09 0.88
C LEU A 20 -20.40 -37.74 1.58
N ALA A 21 -19.61 -37.73 2.67
CA ALA A 21 -19.18 -36.51 3.32
C ALA A 21 -18.20 -35.79 2.39
N ALA A 22 -18.69 -34.77 1.68
CA ALA A 22 -17.84 -33.86 0.92
C ALA A 22 -16.98 -33.07 1.90
N LEU A 23 -15.71 -33.45 2.01
CA LEU A 23 -14.71 -32.71 2.77
C LEU A 23 -14.41 -31.40 2.00
N ILE A 24 -15.08 -30.32 2.40
CA ILE A 24 -14.76 -28.97 1.91
C ILE A 24 -13.42 -28.58 2.52
N ILE A 25 -12.33 -28.80 1.79
CA ILE A 25 -11.01 -28.23 2.12
C ILE A 25 -11.15 -26.74 1.84
N GLY A 26 -11.54 -25.98 2.86
CA GLY A 26 -11.49 -24.54 2.87
C GLY A 26 -10.04 -24.11 2.77
N GLY A 27 -9.59 -23.80 1.54
CA GLY A 27 -8.30 -23.13 1.32
C GLY A 27 -8.32 -21.81 2.08
N ALA A 28 -7.59 -21.73 3.20
CA ALA A 28 -7.27 -20.48 3.84
C ALA A 28 -6.35 -19.68 2.91
N GLY A 29 -6.94 -19.04 1.90
CA GLY A 29 -6.26 -18.03 1.12
C GLY A 29 -5.86 -16.93 2.08
N CYS A 30 -4.55 -16.73 2.29
CA CYS A 30 -4.03 -15.54 2.94
C CYS A 30 -4.34 -14.33 2.06
N SER A 31 -5.57 -13.88 2.05
CA SER A 31 -6.00 -12.59 1.51
C SER A 31 -5.42 -11.53 2.41
N SER A 32 -4.19 -11.07 2.14
CA SER A 32 -3.72 -9.85 2.79
C SER A 32 -4.68 -8.73 2.42
N SER A 33 -5.30 -8.10 3.42
CA SER A 33 -6.21 -6.96 3.23
C SER A 33 -5.59 -5.94 2.27
N PRO A 34 -6.37 -5.26 1.42
CA PRO A 34 -5.84 -4.19 0.60
C PRO A 34 -5.24 -3.09 1.48
N PRO A 35 -4.15 -2.42 1.05
CA PRO A 35 -3.62 -1.26 1.76
C PRO A 35 -4.64 -0.13 1.80
N GLN A 36 -4.60 0.66 2.88
CA GLN A 36 -5.43 1.86 3.06
C GLN A 36 -4.50 3.00 3.44
N ILE A 37 -4.02 3.74 2.44
CA ILE A 37 -3.01 4.76 2.59
C ILE A 37 -3.64 6.14 2.76
N THR A 38 -3.23 6.85 3.81
CA THR A 38 -3.49 8.27 4.06
C THR A 38 -2.16 9.01 4.21
N ILE A 39 -2.04 10.20 3.64
CA ILE A 39 -0.84 11.03 3.70
C ILE A 39 -1.20 12.30 4.46
N GLU A 40 -0.41 12.64 5.48
CA GLU A 40 -0.67 13.74 6.40
C GLU A 40 0.60 14.55 6.67
N GLY A 41 0.43 15.83 7.05
CA GLY A 41 1.50 16.68 7.53
C GLY A 41 2.62 16.94 6.53
N GLN A 42 2.34 16.85 5.23
CA GLN A 42 3.32 17.01 4.17
C GLN A 42 3.86 18.44 4.09
N TYR A 43 5.17 18.56 3.97
CA TYR A 43 5.88 19.83 3.73
C TYR A 43 7.20 19.58 3.00
N ALA A 44 7.77 20.64 2.47
CA ALA A 44 9.08 20.62 1.82
C ALA A 44 10.01 21.66 2.42
N GLU A 45 11.31 21.38 2.31
CA GLU A 45 12.38 22.32 2.65
C GLU A 45 13.37 22.45 1.49
N LEU A 46 13.79 23.67 1.19
CA LEU A 46 14.88 23.90 0.24
C LEU A 46 16.21 23.51 0.89
N SER A 47 17.08 22.89 0.12
CA SER A 47 18.42 22.57 0.60
C SER A 47 19.24 23.86 0.78
N PRO A 48 19.83 24.10 1.95
CA PRO A 48 20.75 25.23 2.14
C PRO A 48 22.10 24.99 1.45
N LEU A 49 22.44 23.77 1.09
CA LEU A 49 23.74 23.40 0.54
C LEU A 49 23.74 23.29 -0.98
N PHE A 50 22.62 22.92 -1.59
CA PHE A 50 22.54 22.67 -3.03
C PHE A 50 21.40 23.46 -3.66
N ILE A 51 21.76 24.46 -4.47
CA ILE A 51 20.78 25.27 -5.21
C ILE A 51 19.97 24.37 -6.15
N GLY A 52 18.65 24.56 -6.16
CA GLY A 52 17.74 23.78 -6.98
C GLY A 52 17.45 22.37 -6.46
N SER A 53 17.74 22.13 -5.19
CA SER A 53 17.35 20.90 -4.53
C SER A 53 16.55 21.12 -3.25
N GLY A 54 15.85 20.11 -2.81
CA GLY A 54 15.02 20.15 -1.60
C GLY A 54 14.62 18.76 -1.15
N SER A 55 13.96 18.72 -0.01
CA SER A 55 13.47 17.48 0.61
C SER A 55 12.00 17.59 0.90
N PHE A 56 11.28 16.46 0.76
CA PHE A 56 9.87 16.36 1.14
C PHE A 56 9.73 15.41 2.32
N TYR A 57 8.90 15.82 3.25
CA TYR A 57 8.60 15.13 4.49
C TYR A 57 7.07 14.95 4.63
N MET A 58 6.64 13.85 5.21
CA MET A 58 5.23 13.54 5.42
C MET A 58 5.06 12.34 6.33
N THR A 59 3.86 12.14 6.80
CA THR A 59 3.44 10.93 7.50
C THR A 59 2.57 10.10 6.57
N ILE A 60 2.93 8.85 6.37
CA ILE A 60 2.17 7.86 5.60
C ILE A 60 1.54 6.89 6.58
N ARG A 61 0.22 6.95 6.74
CA ARG A 61 -0.56 6.00 7.54
C ARG A 61 -1.12 4.90 6.67
N ASN A 62 -1.03 3.68 7.13
CA ASN A 62 -1.63 2.53 6.49
C ASN A 62 -2.57 1.79 7.45
N ALA A 63 -3.87 1.87 7.24
CA ALA A 63 -4.87 1.15 8.03
C ALA A 63 -5.17 -0.27 7.49
N GLY A 64 -4.60 -0.64 6.35
CA GLY A 64 -4.83 -1.91 5.67
C GLY A 64 -3.64 -2.86 5.68
N GLY A 65 -3.53 -3.67 4.61
CA GLY A 65 -2.41 -4.57 4.36
C GLY A 65 -1.13 -3.83 3.97
N ARG A 66 0.02 -4.50 4.04
CA ARG A 66 1.32 -3.93 3.67
C ARG A 66 1.35 -3.36 2.25
N ASP A 67 2.14 -2.31 2.06
CA ASP A 67 2.44 -1.68 0.78
C ASP A 67 3.91 -1.21 0.73
N LYS A 68 4.28 -0.51 -0.34
CA LYS A 68 5.58 0.15 -0.51
C LYS A 68 5.38 1.41 -1.34
N LEU A 69 6.05 2.50 -0.97
CA LEU A 69 6.24 3.65 -1.86
C LEU A 69 7.41 3.35 -2.79
N ILE A 70 7.15 3.30 -4.09
CA ILE A 70 8.12 2.85 -5.10
C ILE A 70 8.55 3.96 -6.06
N GLU A 71 7.78 5.05 -6.15
CA GLU A 71 8.12 6.17 -7.02
C GLU A 71 7.42 7.44 -6.56
N VAL A 72 8.06 8.57 -6.83
CA VAL A 72 7.47 9.90 -6.64
C VAL A 72 7.73 10.73 -7.90
N ALA A 73 6.71 11.41 -8.38
CA ALA A 73 6.78 12.28 -9.55
C ALA A 73 6.25 13.69 -9.25
N THR A 74 6.64 14.64 -10.09
CA THR A 74 6.16 16.02 -10.07
C THR A 74 5.94 16.51 -11.50
N PRO A 75 5.06 17.48 -11.75
CA PRO A 75 4.87 18.09 -13.06
C PRO A 75 6.05 18.96 -13.51
N LEU A 76 7.01 19.26 -12.64
CA LEU A 76 8.18 20.07 -13.02
C LEU A 76 9.09 19.33 -14.00
N PRO A 77 9.39 19.90 -15.18
CA PRO A 77 10.23 19.25 -16.17
C PRO A 77 11.69 19.18 -15.70
N ARG A 78 12.40 18.13 -16.12
CA ARG A 78 13.84 17.91 -15.89
C ARG A 78 14.25 17.78 -14.41
N THR A 79 13.33 17.65 -13.49
CA THR A 79 13.64 17.33 -12.10
C THR A 79 13.99 15.85 -11.95
N VAL A 80 14.84 15.55 -10.99
CA VAL A 80 15.14 14.19 -10.56
C VAL A 80 14.60 14.02 -9.15
N ILE A 81 13.81 12.99 -8.91
CA ILE A 81 13.29 12.68 -7.58
C ILE A 81 13.80 11.31 -7.16
N GLU A 82 14.28 11.23 -5.93
CA GLU A 82 14.86 10.01 -5.37
C GLU A 82 14.32 9.77 -3.95
N LEU A 83 14.14 8.49 -3.63
CA LEU A 83 13.87 8.05 -2.26
C LEU A 83 15.20 7.87 -1.53
N HIS A 84 15.30 8.43 -0.34
CA HIS A 84 16.51 8.39 0.48
C HIS A 84 16.23 7.87 1.89
N ASP A 85 17.25 7.28 2.47
CA ASP A 85 17.34 6.90 3.88
C ASP A 85 18.63 7.48 4.48
N VAL A 86 18.72 7.52 5.79
CA VAL A 86 19.94 7.91 6.50
C VAL A 86 20.47 6.71 7.26
N ARG A 87 21.64 6.22 6.86
CA ARG A 87 22.37 5.11 7.50
C ARG A 87 23.76 5.55 7.88
N ASP A 88 24.17 5.33 9.11
CA ASP A 88 25.48 5.73 9.63
C ASP A 88 25.82 7.22 9.34
N ASN A 89 24.85 8.10 9.57
CA ASN A 89 24.93 9.54 9.28
C ASN A 89 25.17 9.88 7.80
N ARG A 90 24.87 8.98 6.88
CA ARG A 90 24.99 9.21 5.43
C ARG A 90 23.65 9.05 4.76
N MET A 91 23.31 9.97 3.87
CA MET A 91 22.18 9.80 2.95
C MET A 91 22.51 8.72 1.93
N VAL A 92 21.64 7.77 1.79
CA VAL A 92 21.72 6.69 0.81
C VAL A 92 20.44 6.64 -0.01
N ARG A 93 20.58 6.56 -1.33
CA ARG A 93 19.44 6.32 -2.20
C ARG A 93 18.90 4.91 -1.97
N ILE A 94 17.58 4.78 -1.95
CA ILE A 94 16.88 3.51 -1.83
C ILE A 94 15.84 3.38 -2.95
N GLU A 95 15.48 2.15 -3.30
CA GLU A 95 14.52 1.89 -4.38
C GLU A 95 13.07 1.97 -3.90
N GLU A 96 12.82 1.76 -2.62
CA GLU A 96 11.47 1.72 -2.05
C GLU A 96 11.48 2.13 -0.58
N ILE A 97 10.36 2.65 -0.09
CA ILE A 97 10.08 2.84 1.33
C ILE A 97 8.99 1.85 1.73
N PRO A 98 9.29 0.85 2.60
CA PRO A 98 8.29 -0.07 3.10
C PRO A 98 7.19 0.65 3.89
N VAL A 99 5.94 0.28 3.65
CA VAL A 99 4.77 0.76 4.39
C VAL A 99 4.07 -0.46 5.02
N PRO A 100 4.41 -0.82 6.26
CA PRO A 100 3.88 -2.01 6.91
C PRO A 100 2.36 -1.98 7.07
N ALA A 101 1.77 -3.15 7.29
CA ALA A 101 0.33 -3.27 7.52
C ALA A 101 -0.05 -2.64 8.87
N ARG A 102 -1.09 -1.82 8.89
CA ARG A 102 -1.66 -1.19 10.09
C ARG A 102 -0.62 -0.40 10.89
N ASP A 103 0.25 0.31 10.19
CA ASP A 103 1.36 1.05 10.77
C ASP A 103 1.48 2.44 10.15
N THR A 104 2.40 3.22 10.68
CA THR A 104 2.70 4.59 10.27
C THR A 104 4.18 4.73 9.94
N VAL A 105 4.47 5.28 8.77
CA VAL A 105 5.84 5.60 8.35
C VAL A 105 5.99 7.10 8.31
N GLU A 106 6.97 7.62 9.06
CA GLU A 106 7.32 9.04 9.06
C GLU A 106 8.53 9.30 8.17
N LEU A 107 8.31 10.08 7.10
CA LEU A 107 9.38 10.68 6.33
C LEU A 107 9.78 11.99 7.01
N LYS A 108 10.98 12.02 7.57
CA LYS A 108 11.47 13.14 8.39
C LYS A 108 12.98 13.33 8.26
N PRO A 109 13.51 14.50 8.66
CA PRO A 109 14.96 14.73 8.70
C PRO A 109 15.68 13.63 9.50
N GLY A 110 16.77 13.11 8.96
CA GLY A 110 17.55 12.03 9.60
C GLY A 110 16.97 10.62 9.46
N SER A 111 15.93 10.45 8.67
CA SER A 111 15.29 9.16 8.38
C SER A 111 14.93 9.08 6.90
N HIS A 112 13.96 8.23 6.54
CA HIS A 112 13.40 8.20 5.19
C HIS A 112 12.91 9.58 4.78
N HIS A 113 13.21 10.00 3.56
CA HIS A 113 12.75 11.25 2.96
C HIS A 113 12.80 11.17 1.43
N ILE A 114 12.17 12.12 0.77
CA ILE A 114 12.17 12.24 -0.67
C ILE A 114 13.05 13.45 -1.02
N MET A 115 14.01 13.26 -1.91
CA MET A 115 14.84 14.33 -2.44
C MET A 115 14.39 14.74 -3.82
N ILE A 116 14.46 16.03 -4.11
CA ILE A 116 14.28 16.58 -5.46
C ILE A 116 15.52 17.38 -5.85
N PHE A 117 15.92 17.22 -7.12
CA PHE A 117 17.05 17.91 -7.73
C PHE A 117 16.65 18.58 -9.03
N ASN A 118 17.44 19.54 -9.47
CA ASN A 118 17.25 20.31 -10.71
C ASN A 118 15.92 21.09 -10.75
N MET A 119 15.45 21.57 -9.59
CA MET A 119 14.28 22.44 -9.56
C MET A 119 14.56 23.78 -10.25
N PRO A 120 13.59 24.34 -10.97
CA PRO A 120 13.72 25.69 -11.52
C PRO A 120 13.82 26.74 -10.39
N LYS A 121 14.54 27.81 -10.64
CA LYS A 121 14.75 28.90 -9.67
C LYS A 121 13.45 29.63 -9.26
N THR A 122 12.36 29.39 -9.94
CA THR A 122 11.03 29.89 -9.58
C THR A 122 10.44 29.23 -8.34
N ILE A 123 10.94 28.03 -7.99
CA ILE A 123 10.57 27.36 -6.73
C ILE A 123 11.36 27.98 -5.59
N GLN A 124 10.66 28.57 -4.67
CA GLN A 124 11.20 29.25 -3.51
C GLN A 124 10.34 28.99 -2.26
N GLN A 125 10.72 29.53 -1.15
CA GLN A 125 9.94 29.48 0.07
C GLN A 125 8.50 29.98 -0.16
N GLY A 126 7.50 29.22 0.34
CA GLY A 126 6.09 29.49 0.12
C GLY A 126 5.51 28.93 -1.19
N SER A 127 6.36 28.48 -2.11
CA SER A 127 5.87 27.77 -3.31
C SER A 127 5.15 26.46 -2.94
N GLU A 128 4.13 26.13 -3.72
CA GLU A 128 3.43 24.84 -3.63
C GLU A 128 3.79 23.97 -4.83
N LEU A 129 3.88 22.67 -4.60
CA LEU A 129 4.22 21.69 -5.62
C LEU A 129 3.35 20.44 -5.45
N ALA A 130 2.77 19.98 -6.55
CA ALA A 130 2.08 18.71 -6.58
C ALA A 130 3.09 17.55 -6.64
N LEU A 131 2.94 16.60 -5.73
CA LEU A 131 3.66 15.33 -5.75
C LEU A 131 2.69 14.20 -5.99
N THR A 132 3.01 13.32 -6.94
CA THR A 132 2.32 12.06 -7.15
C THR A 132 3.17 10.94 -6.59
N LEU A 133 2.69 10.33 -5.52
CA LEU A 133 3.32 9.17 -4.88
C LEU A 133 2.71 7.89 -5.46
N ARG A 134 3.54 6.99 -5.97
CA ARG A 134 3.10 5.70 -6.50
C ARG A 134 3.47 4.59 -5.53
N PHE A 135 2.45 3.90 -5.05
CA PHE A 135 2.56 2.73 -4.19
C PHE A 135 2.43 1.45 -5.01
N GLU A 136 3.10 0.40 -4.59
CA GLU A 136 3.13 -0.88 -5.30
C GLU A 136 1.73 -1.50 -5.44
N ARG A 137 0.90 -1.43 -4.40
CA ARG A 137 -0.41 -2.09 -4.34
C ARG A 137 -1.59 -1.13 -4.35
N SER A 138 -1.51 0.00 -3.68
CA SER A 138 -2.61 0.97 -3.57
C SER A 138 -2.64 2.01 -4.70
N GLY A 139 -1.67 1.98 -5.62
CA GLY A 139 -1.62 2.88 -6.76
C GLY A 139 -1.17 4.29 -6.41
N GLU A 140 -1.64 5.28 -7.15
CA GLU A 140 -1.16 6.66 -7.04
C GLU A 140 -1.97 7.50 -6.05
N ARG A 141 -1.27 8.44 -5.39
CA ARG A 141 -1.84 9.48 -4.54
C ARG A 141 -1.14 10.79 -4.84
N THR A 142 -1.90 11.83 -5.17
CA THR A 142 -1.37 13.18 -5.39
C THR A 142 -1.64 14.05 -4.18
N VAL A 143 -0.62 14.73 -3.70
CA VAL A 143 -0.69 15.68 -2.59
C VAL A 143 -0.06 17.01 -2.96
N GLN A 144 -0.55 18.11 -2.38
CA GLN A 144 0.07 19.42 -2.48
C GLN A 144 1.04 19.59 -1.32
N VAL A 145 2.24 20.05 -1.62
CA VAL A 145 3.32 20.21 -0.65
C VAL A 145 3.84 21.65 -0.72
N GLN A 146 3.89 22.33 0.43
CA GLN A 146 4.39 23.69 0.52
C GLN A 146 5.84 23.71 1.03
N PHE A 147 6.69 24.50 0.38
CA PHE A 147 8.06 24.77 0.82
C PHE A 147 8.04 25.72 2.01
N ARG A 148 8.48 25.22 3.16
CA ARG A 148 8.56 25.97 4.44
C ARG A 148 9.92 26.67 4.58
N LYS A 149 9.98 27.52 5.60
CA LYS A 149 11.24 28.12 6.09
C LYS A 149 12.08 27.09 6.81
#